data_f7b52a4d1ce6c080f578234104f53a13
#
_entry.id   f7b52a4d1ce6c080f578234104f53a13
#
_cell.length_a   1.000
_cell.length_b   1.000
_cell.length_c   1.000
_cell.angle_alpha   90.00
_cell.angle_beta   90.00
_cell.angle_gamma   90.00
#
_symmetry.space_group_name_H-M   'P 1'
#
loop_
_entity.id
_entity.type
_entity.pdbx_description
1 polymer ?
#
loop_
_entity_poly.entity_id
_entity_poly.type
_entity_poly.pdbx_seq_one_letter_code
_entity_poly.pdbx_strand_id
1 'polypeptide(L)'
;IKTLGSSPKFLAAVVLYSVGVLFSLLAAFGTTDLMTEIYYYGANFGVDPDVFYPMMNVMEGSSVVLTVLSMIPSILIAVGMWMFYTSCRNTQSGNVSTAGLTICKVLSYIGLVFVCLLAAIVLIVIVIAIAAIGSMGSSAYYYYEYSNTSSLVAAQVLLGVVAVIFAAIVALMIVYYVCIIKVINRIKASAINGVPDNRIPRFMTGLMMVMGVLGGLSW
;
A
#
# COMPACT_ATOMS: atom_id res chain seq x y z
N ILE A 1 -7.72 19.96 20.93
CA ILE A 1 -7.62 19.66 19.48
C ILE A 1 -7.08 20.86 18.72
N LYS A 2 -7.64 22.07 18.92
CA LYS A 2 -7.13 23.29 18.30
C LYS A 2 -5.64 23.47 18.52
N THR A 3 -5.16 23.32 19.77
CA THR A 3 -3.74 23.39 20.12
C THR A 3 -2.89 22.29 19.49
N LEU A 4 -3.42 21.09 19.31
CA LEU A 4 -2.72 19.99 18.65
C LEU A 4 -2.67 20.20 17.13
N GLY A 5 -3.81 20.52 16.51
CA GLY A 5 -3.91 20.72 15.06
C GLY A 5 -3.19 21.96 14.55
N SER A 6 -3.05 23.02 15.38
CA SER A 6 -2.27 24.21 15.05
C SER A 6 -0.80 24.13 15.51
N SER A 7 -0.37 22.99 16.08
CA SER A 7 0.99 22.83 16.57
C SER A 7 2.04 22.80 15.45
N PRO A 8 3.25 23.33 15.69
CA PRO A 8 4.32 23.27 14.69
C PRO A 8 4.71 21.82 14.34
N LYS A 9 4.53 20.87 15.27
CA LYS A 9 4.77 19.44 15.02
C LYS A 9 3.79 18.87 14.01
N PHE A 10 2.50 19.25 14.11
CA PHE A 10 1.49 18.81 13.13
C PHE A 10 1.75 19.46 11.77
N LEU A 11 2.10 20.75 11.72
CA LEU A 11 2.50 21.41 10.48
C LEU A 11 3.68 20.70 9.82
N ALA A 12 4.73 20.38 10.59
CA ALA A 12 5.89 19.66 10.08
C ALA A 12 5.49 18.29 9.47
N ALA A 13 4.59 17.56 10.13
CA ALA A 13 4.08 16.28 9.61
C ALA A 13 3.31 16.46 8.28
N VAL A 14 2.46 17.50 8.18
CA VAL A 14 1.70 17.81 6.96
C VAL A 14 2.64 18.19 5.82
N VAL A 15 3.66 19.02 6.09
CA VAL A 15 4.67 19.42 5.10
C VAL A 15 5.48 18.22 4.65
N LEU A 16 6.01 17.41 5.57
CA LEU A 16 6.79 16.20 5.24
C LEU A 16 5.97 15.22 4.41
N TYR A 17 4.71 14.99 4.76
CA TYR A 17 3.83 14.14 3.97
C TYR A 17 3.61 14.70 2.55
N SER A 18 3.35 16.02 2.43
CA SER A 18 3.15 16.67 1.12
C SER A 18 4.41 16.61 0.26
N VAL A 19 5.59 16.81 0.86
CA VAL A 19 6.89 16.67 0.17
C VAL A 19 7.09 15.22 -0.28
N GLY A 20 6.79 14.23 0.55
CA GLY A 20 6.83 12.82 0.18
C GLY A 20 5.94 12.49 -1.03
N VAL A 21 4.70 13.01 -1.05
CA VAL A 21 3.80 12.86 -2.21
C VAL A 21 4.39 13.49 -3.47
N LEU A 22 5.02 14.67 -3.37
CA LEU A 22 5.68 15.32 -4.51
C LEU A 22 6.88 14.51 -5.02
N PHE A 23 7.73 13.98 -4.12
CA PHE A 23 8.83 13.10 -4.51
C PHE A 23 8.33 11.82 -5.18
N SER A 24 7.28 11.19 -4.66
CA SER A 24 6.69 10.01 -5.30
C SER A 24 6.14 10.33 -6.69
N LEU A 25 5.57 11.54 -6.88
CA LEU A 25 5.12 11.99 -8.19
C LEU A 25 6.30 12.17 -9.17
N LEU A 26 7.39 12.77 -8.71
CA LEU A 26 8.60 12.94 -9.52
C LEU A 26 9.24 11.59 -9.88
N ALA A 27 9.30 10.66 -8.92
CA ALA A 27 9.81 9.30 -9.15
C ALA A 27 8.97 8.54 -10.17
N ALA A 28 7.64 8.74 -10.20
CA ALA A 28 6.75 8.11 -11.16
C ALA A 28 7.08 8.46 -12.62
N PHE A 29 7.62 9.65 -12.87
CA PHE A 29 8.08 10.07 -14.22
C PHE A 29 9.48 9.54 -14.56
N GLY A 30 10.26 9.08 -13.56
CA GLY A 30 11.61 8.51 -13.77
C GLY A 30 11.64 6.99 -13.97
N THR A 31 10.53 6.29 -13.80
CA THR A 31 10.48 4.80 -13.85
C THR A 31 10.47 4.22 -15.27
N THR A 32 10.43 5.03 -16.31
CA THR A 32 10.53 4.57 -17.72
C THR A 32 11.85 3.85 -18.01
N ASP A 33 12.94 4.21 -17.34
CA ASP A 33 14.25 3.57 -17.53
C ASP A 33 14.29 2.13 -16.97
N LEU A 34 13.58 1.87 -15.89
CA LEU A 34 13.58 0.57 -15.22
C LEU A 34 12.91 -0.54 -16.08
N MET A 35 11.88 -0.17 -16.85
CA MET A 35 11.22 -1.10 -17.79
C MET A 35 12.12 -1.45 -18.97
N THR A 36 12.93 -0.51 -19.42
CA THR A 36 13.94 -0.74 -20.47
C THR A 36 15.03 -1.69 -19.96
N GLU A 37 15.43 -1.57 -18.71
CA GLU A 37 16.39 -2.49 -18.06
C GLU A 37 15.84 -3.90 -17.93
N ILE A 38 14.60 -4.05 -17.48
CA ILE A 38 13.90 -5.36 -17.40
C ILE A 38 13.81 -6.02 -18.79
N TYR A 39 13.60 -5.23 -19.84
CA TYR A 39 13.61 -5.72 -21.23
C TYR A 39 14.98 -6.29 -21.61
N TYR A 40 16.07 -5.56 -21.34
CA TYR A 40 17.43 -6.03 -21.62
C TYR A 40 17.76 -7.32 -20.87
N TYR A 41 17.36 -7.44 -19.62
CA TYR A 41 17.56 -8.67 -18.84
C TYR A 41 16.67 -9.81 -19.34
N GLY A 42 15.39 -9.55 -19.67
CA GLY A 42 14.46 -10.55 -20.20
C GLY A 42 14.93 -11.17 -21.52
N ALA A 43 15.47 -10.36 -22.42
CA ALA A 43 16.05 -10.84 -23.69
C ALA A 43 17.26 -11.75 -23.46
N ASN A 44 18.05 -11.51 -22.43
CA ASN A 44 19.20 -12.36 -22.05
C ASN A 44 18.79 -13.70 -21.42
N PHE A 45 17.54 -13.83 -20.92
CA PHE A 45 16.99 -15.08 -20.40
C PHE A 45 16.22 -15.91 -21.44
N GLY A 46 16.28 -15.52 -22.72
CA GLY A 46 15.69 -16.30 -23.83
C GLY A 46 14.17 -16.17 -23.92
N VAL A 47 13.59 -15.12 -23.37
CA VAL A 47 12.16 -14.80 -23.57
C VAL A 47 11.98 -14.26 -24.99
N ASP A 48 11.05 -14.85 -25.74
CA ASP A 48 10.75 -14.47 -27.12
C ASP A 48 10.33 -13.00 -27.20
N PRO A 49 11.07 -12.15 -27.95
CA PRO A 49 10.73 -10.73 -28.09
C PRO A 49 9.32 -10.48 -28.60
N ASP A 50 8.82 -11.33 -29.50
CA ASP A 50 7.51 -11.15 -30.12
C ASP A 50 6.33 -11.33 -29.16
N VAL A 51 6.54 -12.08 -28.08
CA VAL A 51 5.55 -12.22 -26.98
C VAL A 51 5.68 -11.08 -25.97
N PHE A 52 6.90 -10.59 -25.77
CA PHE A 52 7.19 -9.60 -24.73
C PHE A 52 6.86 -8.17 -25.19
N TYR A 53 7.07 -7.82 -26.47
CA TYR A 53 6.83 -6.50 -27.03
C TYR A 53 5.38 -5.99 -26.89
N PRO A 54 4.33 -6.75 -27.23
CA PRO A 54 2.95 -6.29 -27.05
C PRO A 54 2.60 -6.08 -25.58
N MET A 55 3.12 -6.92 -24.68
CA MET A 55 2.90 -6.83 -23.25
C MET A 55 3.58 -5.59 -22.65
N MET A 56 4.78 -5.25 -23.12
CA MET A 56 5.52 -4.05 -22.72
C MET A 56 4.80 -2.77 -23.16
N ASN A 57 4.35 -2.68 -24.40
CA ASN A 57 3.64 -1.50 -24.91
C ASN A 57 2.34 -1.23 -24.14
N VAL A 58 1.61 -2.28 -23.75
CA VAL A 58 0.41 -2.14 -22.91
C VAL A 58 0.78 -1.72 -21.49
N MET A 59 1.87 -2.24 -20.93
CA MET A 59 2.34 -1.88 -19.59
C MET A 59 2.92 -0.45 -19.56
N GLU A 60 3.65 -0.02 -20.56
CA GLU A 60 4.27 1.30 -20.62
C GLU A 60 3.22 2.41 -20.74
N GLY A 61 2.24 2.28 -21.61
CA GLY A 61 1.14 3.23 -21.74
C GLY A 61 0.20 3.25 -20.53
N SER A 62 -0.03 2.10 -19.89
CA SER A 62 -0.90 1.99 -18.72
C SER A 62 -0.18 2.36 -17.41
N SER A 63 1.15 2.21 -17.33
CA SER A 63 1.91 2.41 -16.10
C SER A 63 1.85 3.86 -15.60
N VAL A 64 2.01 4.84 -16.48
CA VAL A 64 1.97 6.26 -16.11
C VAL A 64 0.57 6.64 -15.62
N VAL A 65 -0.48 6.22 -16.35
CA VAL A 65 -1.88 6.50 -15.97
C VAL A 65 -2.22 5.82 -14.66
N LEU A 66 -1.86 4.55 -14.47
CA LEU A 66 -2.08 3.81 -13.24
C LEU A 66 -1.29 4.40 -12.07
N THR A 67 -0.06 4.85 -12.31
CA THR A 67 0.76 5.49 -11.28
C THR A 67 0.15 6.82 -10.84
N VAL A 68 -0.28 7.66 -11.77
CA VAL A 68 -0.97 8.92 -11.45
C VAL A 68 -2.29 8.64 -10.71
N LEU A 69 -3.08 7.66 -11.15
CA LEU A 69 -4.31 7.26 -10.48
C LEU A 69 -4.06 6.74 -9.06
N SER A 70 -3.00 5.96 -8.84
CA SER A 70 -2.64 5.44 -7.52
C SER A 70 -2.22 6.55 -6.53
N MET A 71 -1.79 7.71 -7.03
CA MET A 71 -1.40 8.86 -6.21
C MET A 71 -2.58 9.73 -5.76
N ILE A 72 -3.74 9.63 -6.44
CA ILE A 72 -4.94 10.42 -6.08
C ILE A 72 -5.28 10.29 -4.59
N PRO A 73 -5.33 9.10 -3.97
CA PRO A 73 -5.60 8.97 -2.55
C PRO A 73 -4.60 9.71 -1.66
N SER A 74 -3.32 9.66 -2.00
CA SER A 74 -2.26 10.32 -1.25
C SER A 74 -2.36 11.84 -1.32
N ILE A 75 -2.68 12.38 -2.50
CA ILE A 75 -2.94 13.81 -2.71
C ILE A 75 -4.16 14.25 -1.91
N LEU A 76 -5.25 13.49 -1.95
CA LEU A 76 -6.46 13.80 -1.20
C LEU A 76 -6.26 13.75 0.32
N ILE A 77 -5.42 12.84 0.82
CA ILE A 77 -5.01 12.80 2.23
C ILE A 77 -4.23 14.07 2.58
N ALA A 78 -3.27 14.47 1.75
CA ALA A 78 -2.52 15.72 1.94
C ALA A 78 -3.47 16.93 2.03
N VAL A 79 -4.40 17.05 1.08
CA VAL A 79 -5.43 18.11 1.09
C VAL A 79 -6.28 18.05 2.37
N GLY A 80 -6.72 16.88 2.78
CA GLY A 80 -7.48 16.69 4.01
C GLY A 80 -6.73 17.13 5.27
N MET A 81 -5.44 16.83 5.34
CA MET A 81 -4.56 17.25 6.44
C MET A 81 -4.36 18.78 6.45
N TRP A 82 -4.14 19.39 5.28
CA TRP A 82 -4.04 20.85 5.13
C TRP A 82 -5.35 21.55 5.51
N MET A 83 -6.50 21.04 5.07
CA MET A 83 -7.81 21.57 5.45
C MET A 83 -8.03 21.52 6.97
N PHE A 84 -7.64 20.44 7.61
CA PHE A 84 -7.75 20.30 9.06
C PHE A 84 -6.80 21.28 9.78
N TYR A 85 -5.54 21.39 9.34
CA TYR A 85 -4.57 22.32 9.89
C TYR A 85 -5.06 23.79 9.80
N THR A 86 -5.49 24.23 8.61
CA THR A 86 -5.97 25.59 8.40
C THR A 86 -7.25 25.89 9.20
N SER A 87 -8.14 24.92 9.33
CA SER A 87 -9.31 25.03 10.19
C SER A 87 -8.92 25.21 11.66
N CYS A 88 -7.95 24.45 12.18
CA CYS A 88 -7.47 24.59 13.54
C CYS A 88 -6.81 25.95 13.79
N ARG A 89 -6.13 26.51 12.80
CA ARG A 89 -5.41 27.80 12.91
C ARG A 89 -6.35 29.00 12.81
N ASN A 90 -7.30 28.97 11.89
CA ASN A 90 -8.10 30.15 11.53
C ASN A 90 -9.40 30.29 12.34
N THR A 91 -9.82 29.26 13.09
CA THR A 91 -11.07 29.31 13.84
C THR A 91 -10.92 30.15 15.09
N GLN A 92 -11.53 31.32 15.09
CA GLN A 92 -11.70 32.18 16.27
C GLN A 92 -12.82 31.68 17.19
N SER A 93 -13.88 31.12 16.62
CA SER A 93 -14.99 30.46 17.33
C SER A 93 -14.65 28.98 17.57
N GLY A 94 -14.92 28.44 18.77
CA GLY A 94 -14.50 27.11 19.22
C GLY A 94 -14.81 25.88 18.33
N ASN A 95 -15.49 26.03 17.19
CA ASN A 95 -15.87 24.93 16.31
C ASN A 95 -14.85 24.73 15.18
N VAL A 96 -14.02 23.69 15.29
CA VAL A 96 -13.06 23.28 14.27
C VAL A 96 -13.78 22.45 13.20
N SER A 97 -13.61 22.80 11.92
CA SER A 97 -14.18 22.00 10.82
C SER A 97 -13.53 20.60 10.78
N THR A 98 -14.35 19.57 10.77
CA THR A 98 -13.94 18.17 10.67
C THR A 98 -13.94 17.65 9.22
N ALA A 99 -14.14 18.52 8.21
CA ALA A 99 -14.25 18.13 6.80
C ALA A 99 -12.97 17.41 6.32
N GLY A 100 -11.78 17.96 6.61
CA GLY A 100 -10.51 17.31 6.26
C GLY A 100 -10.34 15.93 6.88
N LEU A 101 -10.73 15.74 8.14
CA LEU A 101 -10.70 14.43 8.80
C LEU A 101 -11.71 13.46 8.18
N THR A 102 -12.84 13.96 7.68
CA THR A 102 -13.84 13.12 6.99
C THR A 102 -13.28 12.60 5.68
N ILE A 103 -12.58 13.42 4.90
CA ILE A 103 -11.88 12.99 3.66
C ILE A 103 -10.88 11.89 3.98
N CYS A 104 -10.00 12.10 4.96
CA CYS A 104 -9.02 11.08 5.37
C CYS A 104 -9.69 9.77 5.83
N LYS A 105 -10.83 9.87 6.54
CA LYS A 105 -11.59 8.69 6.98
C LYS A 105 -12.17 7.90 5.81
N VAL A 106 -12.81 8.57 4.86
CA VAL A 106 -13.40 7.92 3.67
C VAL A 106 -12.31 7.22 2.86
N LEU A 107 -11.18 7.90 2.62
CA LEU A 107 -10.06 7.32 1.91
C LEU A 107 -9.47 6.11 2.65
N SER A 108 -9.40 6.14 3.99
CA SER A 108 -8.96 4.98 4.77
C SER A 108 -9.92 3.79 4.63
N TYR A 109 -11.23 4.00 4.53
CA TYR A 109 -12.18 2.92 4.24
C TYR A 109 -12.00 2.36 2.83
N ILE A 110 -11.84 3.23 1.82
CA ILE A 110 -11.58 2.81 0.44
C ILE A 110 -10.29 1.98 0.39
N GLY A 111 -9.22 2.45 1.02
CA GLY A 111 -7.96 1.73 1.11
C GLY A 111 -8.09 0.36 1.79
N LEU A 112 -8.86 0.27 2.88
CA LEU A 112 -9.14 -0.99 3.56
C LEU A 112 -9.85 -2.00 2.65
N VAL A 113 -10.91 -1.57 1.95
CA VAL A 113 -11.64 -2.43 1.00
C VAL A 113 -10.72 -2.89 -0.12
N PHE A 114 -9.91 -1.99 -0.66
CA PHE A 114 -8.96 -2.30 -1.74
C PHE A 114 -7.91 -3.32 -1.30
N VAL A 115 -7.34 -3.17 -0.11
CA VAL A 115 -6.39 -4.16 0.47
C VAL A 115 -7.05 -5.53 0.64
N CYS A 116 -8.28 -5.57 1.13
CA CYS A 116 -9.00 -6.85 1.28
C CYS A 116 -9.28 -7.53 -0.07
N LEU A 117 -9.67 -6.76 -1.09
CA LEU A 117 -9.91 -7.29 -2.45
C LEU A 117 -8.62 -7.81 -3.09
N LEU A 118 -7.54 -7.02 -3.04
CA LEU A 118 -6.23 -7.45 -3.57
C LEU A 118 -5.73 -8.70 -2.85
N ALA A 119 -5.85 -8.74 -1.52
CA ALA A 119 -5.45 -9.90 -0.73
C ALA A 119 -6.22 -11.16 -1.15
N ALA A 120 -7.53 -11.06 -1.36
CA ALA A 120 -8.34 -12.17 -1.82
C ALA A 120 -7.89 -12.68 -3.21
N ILE A 121 -7.65 -11.77 -4.15
CA ILE A 121 -7.19 -12.11 -5.50
C ILE A 121 -5.83 -12.82 -5.44
N VAL A 122 -4.86 -12.26 -4.71
CA VAL A 122 -3.51 -12.84 -4.61
C VAL A 122 -3.56 -14.21 -3.94
N LEU A 123 -4.35 -14.39 -2.88
CA LEU A 123 -4.51 -15.70 -2.23
C LEU A 123 -5.12 -16.74 -3.19
N ILE A 124 -6.11 -16.37 -3.99
CA ILE A 124 -6.70 -17.26 -5.01
C ILE A 124 -5.62 -17.66 -6.03
N VAL A 125 -4.83 -16.71 -6.53
CA VAL A 125 -3.75 -16.98 -7.48
C VAL A 125 -2.71 -17.93 -6.89
N ILE A 126 -2.31 -17.73 -5.62
CA ILE A 126 -1.37 -18.62 -4.93
C ILE A 126 -1.94 -20.04 -4.81
N VAL A 127 -3.21 -20.19 -4.45
CA VAL A 127 -3.87 -21.50 -4.33
C VAL A 127 -3.91 -22.20 -5.69
N ILE A 128 -4.26 -21.49 -6.77
CA ILE A 128 -4.25 -22.04 -8.13
C ILE A 128 -2.84 -22.46 -8.54
N ALA A 129 -1.82 -21.66 -8.24
CA ALA A 129 -0.42 -21.97 -8.54
C ALA A 129 0.06 -23.23 -7.80
N ILE A 130 -0.27 -23.38 -6.51
CA ILE A 130 0.05 -24.57 -5.73
C ILE A 130 -0.64 -25.81 -6.33
N ALA A 131 -1.92 -25.71 -6.70
CA ALA A 131 -2.66 -26.80 -7.32
C ALA A 131 -2.09 -27.19 -8.69
N ALA A 132 -1.72 -26.21 -9.52
CA ALA A 132 -1.11 -26.43 -10.82
C ALA A 132 0.25 -27.17 -10.71
N ILE A 133 1.10 -26.77 -9.79
CA ILE A 133 2.40 -27.46 -9.53
C ILE A 133 2.15 -28.90 -9.05
N GLY A 134 1.13 -29.11 -8.20
CA GLY A 134 0.76 -30.44 -7.73
C GLY A 134 0.27 -31.36 -8.85
N SER A 135 -0.51 -30.83 -9.80
CA SER A 135 -0.99 -31.60 -10.96
C SER A 135 0.12 -31.96 -11.95
N MET A 136 1.11 -31.08 -12.14
CA MET A 136 2.29 -31.36 -12.98
C MET A 136 3.11 -32.51 -12.42
N GLY A 137 3.29 -32.59 -11.10
CA GLY A 137 3.98 -33.69 -10.43
C GLY A 137 3.34 -35.06 -10.68
N SER A 138 2.01 -35.13 -10.75
CA SER A 138 1.29 -36.39 -11.02
C SER A 138 1.39 -36.84 -12.48
N SER A 139 1.48 -35.93 -13.43
CA SER A 139 1.60 -36.23 -14.86
C SER A 139 3.02 -36.61 -15.29
N ALA A 140 4.03 -36.03 -14.61
CA ALA A 140 5.44 -36.33 -14.88
C ALA A 140 5.85 -37.77 -14.46
N TYR A 141 5.06 -38.40 -13.58
CA TYR A 141 5.31 -39.80 -13.14
C TYR A 141 5.22 -40.82 -14.29
N TYR A 142 4.58 -40.50 -15.39
CA TYR A 142 4.40 -41.39 -16.54
C TYR A 142 5.49 -41.28 -17.62
N TYR A 143 6.32 -40.20 -17.64
CA TYR A 143 7.21 -39.95 -18.77
C TYR A 143 8.71 -39.78 -18.47
N TYR A 144 9.10 -39.44 -17.24
CA TYR A 144 10.51 -39.27 -16.90
C TYR A 144 10.84 -39.80 -15.51
N GLU A 145 11.36 -40.99 -15.47
CA GLU A 145 12.04 -41.57 -14.34
C GLU A 145 13.29 -40.72 -14.02
N TYR A 146 13.31 -40.11 -12.82
CA TYR A 146 14.57 -39.71 -12.15
C TYR A 146 15.16 -38.32 -12.33
N SER A 147 14.50 -37.18 -12.25
CA SER A 147 15.29 -36.01 -11.82
C SER A 147 14.58 -34.77 -11.22
N ASN A 148 13.24 -34.61 -11.32
CA ASN A 148 12.65 -33.30 -10.99
C ASN A 148 11.59 -33.26 -9.88
N THR A 149 11.33 -34.35 -9.16
CA THR A 149 10.31 -34.33 -8.08
C THR A 149 10.75 -33.49 -6.88
N SER A 150 12.05 -33.44 -6.57
CA SER A 150 12.56 -32.62 -5.46
C SER A 150 12.43 -31.11 -5.70
N SER A 151 12.58 -30.66 -6.95
CA SER A 151 12.46 -29.25 -7.31
C SER A 151 11.01 -28.77 -7.27
N LEU A 152 10.06 -29.62 -7.68
CA LEU A 152 8.63 -29.29 -7.62
C LEU A 152 8.13 -29.20 -6.17
N VAL A 153 8.54 -30.14 -5.30
CA VAL A 153 8.22 -30.09 -3.88
C VAL A 153 8.86 -28.87 -3.22
N ALA A 154 10.10 -28.53 -3.55
CA ALA A 154 10.75 -27.32 -3.04
C ALA A 154 10.00 -26.04 -3.48
N ALA A 155 9.54 -25.97 -4.74
CA ALA A 155 8.75 -24.86 -5.25
C ALA A 155 7.41 -24.72 -4.52
N GLN A 156 6.70 -25.82 -4.23
CA GLN A 156 5.46 -25.79 -3.46
C GLN A 156 5.67 -25.31 -2.01
N VAL A 157 6.72 -25.79 -1.36
CA VAL A 157 7.07 -25.37 0.01
C VAL A 157 7.42 -23.89 0.03
N LEU A 158 8.24 -23.42 -0.93
CA LEU A 158 8.59 -22.01 -1.06
C LEU A 158 7.35 -21.14 -1.26
N LEU A 159 6.45 -21.52 -2.15
CA LEU A 159 5.20 -20.81 -2.40
C LEU A 159 4.29 -20.76 -1.16
N GLY A 160 4.24 -21.86 -0.40
CA GLY A 160 3.53 -21.91 0.88
C GLY A 160 4.11 -20.93 1.92
N VAL A 161 5.44 -20.86 2.04
CA VAL A 161 6.10 -19.88 2.92
C VAL A 161 5.80 -18.44 2.50
N VAL A 162 5.90 -18.15 1.21
CA VAL A 162 5.54 -16.83 0.66
C VAL A 162 4.09 -16.47 0.96
N ALA A 163 3.16 -17.42 0.83
CA ALA A 163 1.75 -17.22 1.15
C ALA A 163 1.53 -16.84 2.62
N VAL A 164 2.22 -17.50 3.55
CA VAL A 164 2.12 -17.20 4.99
C VAL A 164 2.67 -15.81 5.30
N ILE A 165 3.82 -15.46 4.75
CA ILE A 165 4.42 -14.13 4.92
C ILE A 165 3.48 -13.06 4.36
N PHE A 166 2.94 -13.27 3.17
CA PHE A 166 1.98 -12.36 2.54
C PHE A 166 0.72 -12.18 3.40
N ALA A 167 0.15 -13.26 3.91
CA ALA A 167 -1.02 -13.21 4.78
C ALA A 167 -0.74 -12.41 6.07
N ALA A 168 0.45 -12.56 6.66
CA ALA A 168 0.86 -11.79 7.83
C ALA A 168 0.98 -10.29 7.52
N ILE A 169 1.56 -9.92 6.38
CA ILE A 169 1.67 -8.52 5.93
C ILE A 169 0.27 -7.91 5.72
N VAL A 170 -0.62 -8.62 5.04
CA VAL A 170 -2.01 -8.18 4.82
C VAL A 170 -2.75 -7.99 6.14
N ALA A 171 -2.61 -8.91 7.08
CA ALA A 171 -3.22 -8.78 8.41
C ALA A 171 -2.73 -7.52 9.13
N LEU A 172 -1.43 -7.21 9.08
CA LEU A 172 -0.86 -5.98 9.63
C LEU A 172 -1.43 -4.73 8.95
N MET A 173 -1.58 -4.73 7.61
CA MET A 173 -2.18 -3.62 6.87
C MET A 173 -3.64 -3.39 7.26
N ILE A 174 -4.44 -4.44 7.41
CA ILE A 174 -5.84 -4.35 7.84
C ILE A 174 -5.90 -3.72 9.25
N VAL A 175 -5.10 -4.22 10.19
CA VAL A 175 -5.01 -3.67 11.55
C VAL A 175 -4.61 -2.18 11.51
N TYR A 176 -3.66 -1.81 10.66
CA TYR A 176 -3.23 -0.43 10.47
C TYR A 176 -4.39 0.48 10.03
N TYR A 177 -5.14 0.11 8.98
CA TYR A 177 -6.28 0.89 8.51
C TYR A 177 -7.39 1.01 9.57
N VAL A 178 -7.71 -0.08 10.26
CA VAL A 178 -8.72 -0.08 11.34
C VAL A 178 -8.28 0.85 12.48
N CYS A 179 -7.00 0.85 12.83
CA CYS A 179 -6.46 1.75 13.84
C CYS A 179 -6.54 3.22 13.42
N ILE A 180 -6.19 3.55 12.17
CA ILE A 180 -6.32 4.92 11.63
C ILE A 180 -7.76 5.39 11.71
N ILE A 181 -8.73 4.59 11.25
CA ILE A 181 -10.15 4.92 11.27
C ILE A 181 -10.62 5.18 12.71
N LYS A 182 -10.22 4.34 13.67
CA LYS A 182 -10.53 4.54 15.10
C LYS A 182 -9.98 5.86 15.64
N VAL A 183 -8.73 6.20 15.29
CA VAL A 183 -8.12 7.45 15.74
C VAL A 183 -8.80 8.67 15.12
N ILE A 184 -9.07 8.64 13.82
CA ILE A 184 -9.81 9.73 13.15
C ILE A 184 -11.18 9.93 13.81
N ASN A 185 -11.91 8.84 14.11
CA ASN A 185 -13.19 8.93 14.79
C ASN A 185 -13.08 9.55 16.18
N ARG A 186 -12.05 9.22 16.96
CA ARG A 186 -11.79 9.81 18.29
C ARG A 186 -11.46 11.29 18.19
N ILE A 187 -10.58 11.66 17.24
CA ILE A 187 -10.24 13.07 16.99
C ILE A 187 -11.50 13.85 16.60
N LYS A 188 -12.33 13.27 15.74
CA LYS A 188 -13.58 13.90 15.31
C LYS A 188 -14.59 14.07 16.47
N ALA A 189 -14.78 13.03 17.28
CA ALA A 189 -15.63 13.09 18.47
C ALA A 189 -15.13 14.14 19.48
N SER A 190 -13.82 14.19 19.70
CA SER A 190 -13.19 15.18 20.56
C SER A 190 -13.30 16.62 20.00
N ALA A 191 -13.30 16.79 18.66
CA ALA A 191 -13.53 18.07 18.01
C ALA A 191 -14.97 18.59 18.19
N ILE A 192 -15.94 17.68 18.17
CA ILE A 192 -17.38 18.02 18.33
C ILE A 192 -17.71 18.24 19.80
N ASN A 193 -17.24 17.38 20.70
CA ASN A 193 -17.62 17.41 22.12
C ASN A 193 -16.77 18.36 22.96
N GLY A 194 -15.70 18.94 22.40
CA GLY A 194 -14.80 19.84 23.13
C GLY A 194 -13.92 19.16 24.20
N VAL A 195 -14.09 17.85 24.44
CA VAL A 195 -13.33 17.09 25.46
C VAL A 195 -12.10 16.46 24.83
N PRO A 196 -10.88 16.75 25.29
CA PRO A 196 -9.67 16.14 24.76
C PRO A 196 -9.61 14.65 25.14
N ASP A 197 -9.58 13.77 24.15
CA ASP A 197 -9.30 12.34 24.34
C ASP A 197 -7.81 12.08 24.08
N ASN A 198 -7.04 11.93 25.15
CA ASN A 198 -5.60 11.69 25.10
C ASN A 198 -5.25 10.19 24.95
N ARG A 199 -6.22 9.31 24.75
CA ARG A 199 -5.99 7.87 24.65
C ARG A 199 -5.62 7.46 23.21
N ILE A 200 -4.44 7.87 22.74
CA ILE A 200 -3.84 7.27 21.54
C ILE A 200 -3.27 5.90 21.94
N PRO A 201 -3.71 4.79 21.31
CA PRO A 201 -3.17 3.48 21.63
C PRO A 201 -1.67 3.46 21.34
N ARG A 202 -0.84 3.13 22.34
CA ARG A 202 0.63 3.02 22.18
C ARG A 202 1.01 2.05 21.07
N PHE A 203 0.22 1.02 20.88
CA PHE A 203 0.35 0.05 19.76
C PHE A 203 0.31 0.74 18.39
N MET A 204 -0.53 1.75 18.20
CA MET A 204 -0.62 2.46 16.93
C MET A 204 0.64 3.26 16.61
N THR A 205 1.24 3.89 17.62
CA THR A 205 2.51 4.62 17.43
C THR A 205 3.63 3.66 17.02
N GLY A 206 3.71 2.48 17.67
CA GLY A 206 4.65 1.43 17.29
C GLY A 206 4.41 0.90 15.87
N LEU A 207 3.16 0.64 15.51
CA LEU A 207 2.81 0.17 14.18
C LEU A 207 3.13 1.20 13.08
N MET A 208 2.84 2.49 13.32
CA MET A 208 3.22 3.57 12.39
C MET A 208 4.73 3.67 12.23
N MET A 209 5.50 3.47 13.30
CA MET A 209 6.97 3.47 13.26
C MET A 209 7.49 2.30 12.41
N VAL A 210 6.96 1.10 12.62
CA VAL A 210 7.31 -0.08 11.83
C VAL A 210 6.96 0.11 10.34
N MET A 211 5.75 0.59 10.05
CA MET A 211 5.34 0.84 8.66
C MET A 211 6.16 1.96 8.00
N GLY A 212 6.56 2.98 8.75
CA GLY A 212 7.44 4.04 8.27
C GLY A 212 8.85 3.52 7.95
N VAL A 213 9.40 2.66 8.79
CA VAL A 213 10.72 2.02 8.54
C VAL A 213 10.63 1.08 7.34
N LEU A 214 9.62 0.21 7.26
CA LEU A 214 9.44 -0.70 6.12
C LEU A 214 9.22 0.07 4.81
N GLY A 215 8.43 1.15 4.83
CA GLY A 215 8.28 2.04 3.68
C GLY A 215 9.56 2.76 3.28
N GLY A 216 10.40 3.15 4.24
CA GLY A 216 11.71 3.76 3.99
C GLY A 216 12.77 2.78 3.46
N LEU A 217 12.64 1.48 3.75
CA LEU A 217 13.54 0.43 3.23
C LEU A 217 13.13 -0.09 1.84
N SER A 218 11.93 0.25 1.37
CA SER A 218 11.43 -0.13 0.04
C SER A 218 11.83 0.87 -1.06
N TRP A 219 12.59 1.90 -0.72
CA TRP A 219 13.22 2.87 -1.62
C TRP A 219 14.72 2.57 -1.70
#